data_7474f706535c556fd9b66b7463c7311c
#
_entry.id   7474f706535c556fd9b66b7463c7311c
#
_cell.length_a   1.000
_cell.length_b   1.000
_cell.length_c   1.000
_cell.angle_alpha   90.00
_cell.angle_beta   90.00
_cell.angle_gamma   90.00
#
_symmetry.space_group_name_H-M   'P 1'
#
loop_
_entity.id
_entity.type
_entity.pdbx_description
1 polymer ?
#
loop_
_entity_poly.entity_id
_entity_poly.type
_entity_poly.pdbx_seq_one_letter_code
_entity_poly.pdbx_strand_id
1 'polypeptide(L)'
;TIARYQRMQGKEVFYPMGWDDNGLPTERRVQNYFGVRCDPALPYDPGFTPPEDAGDAKAIKKRRDHSISRRNFVELCHLLTEEDEKVFESLWRQLGLSIDWNLTYATIDDRCQRMAQRAFLRNLERGEAYQIEAPSLWDVTFRTAVAQAELEDRPRPGAYHQLLFHLPEGTTSHDGQPNLQIATTRPELLAACVALVAHPDDQRYQPLFGTTVTTPIFGVDVPVLAHELADPEKGTGIAMICTFGDTTDVIWWRELNLPVRAVINRDGRFLTDPPQGVESAEAQEAYARLAGKTVFSAQKEMVEMLIASGEMVGEPEPIEHPVKFFEKGDKPLEIVTSRQWYIRNGGRDTDLRQKLVNRGDEVTWHPAYMQTRYTNWVDGLNGDWL
;
A
#
# COMPACT_ATOMS: atom_id res chain seq x y z
N THR A 1 -37.87 -6.33 3.09
CA THR A 1 -38.88 -7.38 2.81
C THR A 1 -38.91 -8.45 3.91
N ILE A 2 -37.78 -9.14 4.21
CA ILE A 2 -37.72 -10.25 5.17
C ILE A 2 -38.19 -9.83 6.57
N ALA A 3 -37.66 -8.73 7.13
CA ALA A 3 -38.06 -8.25 8.44
C ALA A 3 -39.57 -7.98 8.55
N ARG A 4 -40.15 -7.32 7.55
CA ARG A 4 -41.61 -7.08 7.49
C ARG A 4 -42.39 -8.37 7.44
N TYR A 5 -42.00 -9.32 6.58
CA TYR A 5 -42.68 -10.62 6.46
C TYR A 5 -42.63 -11.39 7.82
N GLN A 6 -41.52 -11.41 8.48
CA GLN A 6 -41.40 -12.11 9.79
C GLN A 6 -42.25 -11.43 10.85
N ARG A 7 -42.34 -10.11 10.89
CA ARG A 7 -43.24 -9.38 11.79
C ARG A 7 -44.72 -9.65 11.49
N MET A 8 -45.07 -9.74 10.20
CA MET A 8 -46.44 -10.13 9.79
C MET A 8 -46.80 -11.56 10.21
N GLN A 9 -45.80 -12.43 10.40
CA GLN A 9 -45.99 -13.79 10.96
C GLN A 9 -46.04 -13.79 12.51
N GLY A 10 -46.09 -12.64 13.17
CA GLY A 10 -46.16 -12.51 14.61
C GLY A 10 -44.82 -12.73 15.36
N LYS A 11 -43.71 -12.73 14.63
CA LYS A 11 -42.40 -12.86 15.24
C LYS A 11 -41.83 -11.51 15.69
N GLU A 12 -41.15 -11.50 16.81
CA GLU A 12 -40.28 -10.37 17.16
C GLU A 12 -39.04 -10.37 16.28
N VAL A 13 -38.76 -9.22 15.69
CA VAL A 13 -37.62 -9.06 14.79
C VAL A 13 -36.72 -7.97 15.33
N PHE A 14 -35.55 -8.34 15.82
CA PHE A 14 -34.50 -7.39 16.20
C PHE A 14 -33.82 -6.88 14.92
N TYR A 15 -34.04 -5.62 14.58
CA TYR A 15 -33.52 -4.99 13.37
C TYR A 15 -33.15 -3.53 13.65
N PRO A 16 -32.06 -3.29 14.42
CA PRO A 16 -31.54 -1.95 14.64
C PRO A 16 -30.82 -1.43 13.41
N MET A 17 -30.66 -0.11 13.32
CA MET A 17 -29.75 0.54 12.36
C MET A 17 -28.38 0.72 12.98
N GLY A 18 -27.34 0.33 12.25
CA GLY A 18 -25.94 0.65 12.57
C GLY A 18 -25.36 1.53 11.47
N TRP A 19 -24.75 2.64 11.89
CA TRP A 19 -24.05 3.57 11.00
C TRP A 19 -22.57 3.23 11.00
N ASP A 20 -22.01 2.95 9.81
CA ASP A 20 -20.57 2.69 9.65
C ASP A 20 -19.86 3.97 9.22
N ASP A 21 -19.55 4.81 10.19
CA ASP A 21 -19.07 6.18 10.00
C ASP A 21 -17.55 6.31 10.05
N ASN A 22 -16.83 5.23 10.29
CA ASN A 22 -15.38 5.26 10.38
C ASN A 22 -14.67 4.98 9.04
N GLY A 23 -13.36 5.14 9.05
CA GLY A 23 -12.46 4.73 7.98
C GLY A 23 -12.24 5.78 6.88
N LEU A 24 -11.42 5.40 5.90
CA LEU A 24 -11.00 6.26 4.78
C LEU A 24 -12.15 6.86 3.95
N PRO A 25 -13.27 6.17 3.70
CA PRO A 25 -14.39 6.75 2.96
C PRO A 25 -14.94 8.00 3.63
N THR A 26 -15.12 7.97 4.95
CA THR A 26 -15.59 9.12 5.73
C THR A 26 -14.56 10.24 5.76
N GLU A 27 -13.30 9.92 6.05
CA GLU A 27 -12.20 10.90 6.03
C GLU A 27 -12.10 11.60 4.66
N ARG A 28 -12.17 10.85 3.58
CA ARG A 28 -12.14 11.39 2.21
C ARG A 28 -13.34 12.29 1.94
N ARG A 29 -14.53 11.91 2.39
CA ARG A 29 -15.73 12.74 2.25
C ARG A 29 -15.58 14.07 2.98
N VAL A 30 -15.08 14.06 4.22
CA VAL A 30 -14.79 15.25 5.01
C VAL A 30 -13.75 16.15 4.32
N GLN A 31 -12.63 15.58 3.87
CA GLN A 31 -11.61 16.31 3.13
C GLN A 31 -12.18 17.01 1.89
N ASN A 32 -12.97 16.27 1.11
CA ASN A 32 -13.54 16.79 -0.13
C ASN A 32 -14.67 17.80 0.12
N TYR A 33 -15.46 17.61 1.18
CA TYR A 33 -16.59 18.47 1.49
C TYR A 33 -16.14 19.81 2.07
N PHE A 34 -15.16 19.79 2.99
CA PHE A 34 -14.65 21.00 3.63
C PHE A 34 -13.39 21.59 2.97
N GLY A 35 -12.73 20.87 2.08
CA GLY A 35 -11.46 21.28 1.47
C GLY A 35 -10.32 21.37 2.50
N VAL A 36 -10.27 20.42 3.43
CA VAL A 36 -9.29 20.36 4.52
C VAL A 36 -8.45 19.10 4.45
N ARG A 37 -7.30 19.09 5.13
CA ARG A 37 -6.46 17.89 5.34
C ARG A 37 -6.07 17.76 6.80
N CYS A 38 -6.08 16.53 7.30
CA CYS A 38 -5.56 16.23 8.62
C CYS A 38 -4.04 16.30 8.61
N ASP A 39 -3.48 17.13 9.50
CA ASP A 39 -2.06 17.13 9.83
C ASP A 39 -1.90 16.88 11.33
N PRO A 40 -1.47 15.67 11.75
CA PRO A 40 -1.33 15.33 13.15
C PRO A 40 -0.23 16.11 13.89
N ALA A 41 0.64 16.84 13.17
CA ALA A 41 1.67 17.68 13.77
C ALA A 41 1.12 19.02 14.25
N LEU A 42 -0.07 19.42 13.76
CA LEU A 42 -0.68 20.68 14.16
C LEU A 42 -1.35 20.56 15.53
N PRO A 43 -1.22 21.60 16.40
CA PRO A 43 -1.94 21.64 17.66
C PRO A 43 -3.45 21.82 17.44
N TYR A 44 -4.25 21.38 18.40
CA TYR A 44 -5.69 21.61 18.41
C TYR A 44 -6.02 23.11 18.46
N ASP A 45 -6.89 23.55 17.58
CA ASP A 45 -7.43 24.91 17.57
C ASP A 45 -8.90 24.89 18.05
N PRO A 46 -9.20 25.34 19.28
CA PRO A 46 -10.56 25.38 19.79
C PRO A 46 -11.42 26.47 19.13
N GLY A 47 -10.81 27.42 18.41
CA GLY A 47 -11.49 28.48 17.66
C GLY A 47 -11.74 28.12 16.19
N PHE A 48 -11.33 26.92 15.76
CA PHE A 48 -11.56 26.49 14.39
C PHE A 48 -13.04 26.40 14.05
N THR A 49 -13.43 27.01 12.93
CA THR A 49 -14.77 26.91 12.35
C THR A 49 -14.72 26.26 10.98
N PRO A 50 -15.73 25.43 10.63
CA PRO A 50 -15.80 24.85 9.29
C PRO A 50 -15.81 25.95 8.22
N PRO A 51 -15.17 25.72 7.04
CA PRO A 51 -15.21 26.66 5.93
C PRO A 51 -16.64 26.93 5.45
N GLU A 52 -16.98 28.21 5.21
CA GLU A 52 -18.33 28.64 4.76
C GLU A 52 -18.73 28.09 3.39
N ASP A 53 -17.75 27.79 2.51
CA ASP A 53 -17.95 27.22 1.17
C ASP A 53 -17.90 25.68 1.16
N ALA A 54 -18.18 25.05 2.29
CA ALA A 54 -18.29 23.60 2.40
C ALA A 54 -19.32 23.05 1.40
N GLY A 55 -18.93 21.98 0.67
CA GLY A 55 -19.77 21.38 -0.37
C GLY A 55 -19.69 22.06 -1.74
N ASP A 56 -19.14 23.25 -1.88
CA ASP A 56 -18.91 23.88 -3.20
C ASP A 56 -17.63 23.34 -3.86
N ALA A 57 -17.79 22.33 -4.71
CA ALA A 57 -16.68 21.68 -5.42
C ALA A 57 -15.85 22.65 -6.27
N LYS A 58 -16.40 23.77 -6.75
CA LYS A 58 -15.68 24.76 -7.56
C LYS A 58 -14.82 25.66 -6.67
N ALA A 59 -15.34 26.08 -5.53
CA ALA A 59 -14.60 26.87 -4.56
C ALA A 59 -13.47 26.04 -3.94
N ILE A 60 -13.75 24.80 -3.54
CA ILE A 60 -12.77 23.87 -2.96
C ILE A 60 -11.60 23.59 -3.92
N LYS A 61 -11.86 23.37 -5.22
CA LYS A 61 -10.80 23.16 -6.22
C LYS A 61 -9.86 24.37 -6.40
N LYS A 62 -10.31 25.57 -6.11
CA LYS A 62 -9.51 26.80 -6.20
C LYS A 62 -8.71 27.07 -4.92
N ARG A 63 -9.12 26.50 -3.79
CA ARG A 63 -8.46 26.64 -2.52
C ARG A 63 -7.27 25.69 -2.45
N ARG A 64 -6.15 26.15 -1.86
CA ARG A 64 -5.12 25.22 -1.39
C ARG A 64 -5.68 24.44 -0.22
N ASP A 65 -5.45 23.14 -0.17
CA ASP A 65 -5.85 22.31 0.95
C ASP A 65 -5.42 22.95 2.27
N HIS A 66 -6.40 23.22 3.13
CA HIS A 66 -6.16 23.79 4.44
C HIS A 66 -5.85 22.67 5.43
N SER A 67 -4.61 22.66 5.96
CA SER A 67 -4.21 21.67 6.96
C SER A 67 -4.78 22.04 8.33
N ILE A 68 -5.43 21.08 8.99
CA ILE A 68 -6.01 21.21 10.32
C ILE A 68 -5.52 20.11 11.24
N SER A 69 -5.58 20.34 12.57
CA SER A 69 -5.17 19.33 13.54
C SER A 69 -6.04 18.08 13.47
N ARG A 70 -5.49 16.95 13.92
CA ARG A 70 -6.26 15.70 14.00
C ARG A 70 -7.57 15.86 14.77
N ARG A 71 -7.57 16.58 15.89
CA ARG A 71 -8.76 16.75 16.71
C ARG A 71 -9.84 17.56 15.99
N ASN A 72 -9.47 18.69 15.35
CA ASN A 72 -10.40 19.46 14.53
C ASN A 72 -10.96 18.64 13.37
N PHE A 73 -10.12 17.80 12.75
CA PHE A 73 -10.56 16.92 11.68
C PHE A 73 -11.59 15.88 12.16
N VAL A 74 -11.37 15.27 13.32
CA VAL A 74 -12.33 14.33 13.95
C VAL A 74 -13.65 15.04 14.28
N GLU A 75 -13.61 16.28 14.78
CA GLU A 75 -14.80 17.09 15.03
C GLU A 75 -15.62 17.33 13.74
N LEU A 76 -14.94 17.59 12.60
CA LEU A 76 -15.60 17.68 11.30
C LEU A 76 -16.18 16.34 10.82
N CYS A 77 -15.51 15.21 11.10
CA CYS A 77 -16.04 13.89 10.79
C CYS A 77 -17.37 13.68 11.51
N HIS A 78 -17.43 13.92 12.82
CA HIS A 78 -18.68 13.79 13.58
C HIS A 78 -19.78 14.72 13.04
N LEU A 79 -19.45 15.96 12.74
CA LEU A 79 -20.42 16.92 12.21
C LEU A 79 -21.05 16.44 10.89
N LEU A 80 -20.22 15.96 9.95
CA LEU A 80 -20.70 15.56 8.63
C LEU A 80 -21.46 14.24 8.68
N THR A 81 -20.99 13.25 9.47
CA THR A 81 -21.68 11.96 9.59
C THR A 81 -23.05 12.10 10.23
N GLU A 82 -23.21 12.92 11.25
CA GLU A 82 -24.52 13.22 11.87
C GLU A 82 -25.53 13.80 10.86
N GLU A 83 -25.08 14.63 9.93
CA GLU A 83 -25.95 15.15 8.86
C GLU A 83 -26.26 14.08 7.81
N ASP A 84 -25.27 13.28 7.41
CA ASP A 84 -25.47 12.18 6.45
C ASP A 84 -26.44 11.11 7.01
N GLU A 85 -26.32 10.74 8.29
CA GLU A 85 -27.24 9.80 8.97
C GLU A 85 -28.70 10.26 8.89
N LYS A 86 -28.96 11.54 9.15
CA LYS A 86 -30.31 12.11 9.07
C LYS A 86 -30.90 11.99 7.65
N VAL A 87 -30.08 12.24 6.64
CA VAL A 87 -30.50 12.12 5.23
C VAL A 87 -30.81 10.68 4.90
N PHE A 88 -29.96 9.73 5.27
CA PHE A 88 -30.20 8.31 5.05
C PHE A 88 -31.41 7.78 5.85
N GLU A 89 -31.57 8.18 7.11
CA GLU A 89 -32.73 7.81 7.92
C GLU A 89 -34.02 8.29 7.25
N SER A 90 -34.07 9.53 6.80
CA SER A 90 -35.23 10.08 6.10
C SER A 90 -35.60 9.25 4.86
N LEU A 91 -34.60 8.92 4.02
CA LEU A 91 -34.80 8.08 2.85
C LEU A 91 -35.34 6.70 3.21
N TRP A 92 -34.76 6.02 4.18
CA TRP A 92 -35.16 4.67 4.57
C TRP A 92 -36.54 4.63 5.26
N ARG A 93 -36.89 5.66 5.97
CA ARG A 93 -38.28 5.83 6.49
C ARG A 93 -39.27 5.97 5.33
N GLN A 94 -38.94 6.74 4.28
CA GLN A 94 -39.78 6.88 3.08
C GLN A 94 -39.93 5.53 2.33
N LEU A 95 -38.84 4.75 2.22
CA LEU A 95 -38.87 3.41 1.63
C LEU A 95 -39.61 2.39 2.52
N GLY A 96 -39.97 2.77 3.74
CA GLY A 96 -40.73 1.96 4.67
C GLY A 96 -39.96 0.77 5.20
N LEU A 97 -38.64 0.88 5.40
CA LEU A 97 -37.84 -0.16 6.07
C LEU A 97 -38.32 -0.36 7.51
N SER A 98 -38.50 -1.61 7.93
CA SER A 98 -39.03 -1.96 9.25
C SER A 98 -37.91 -2.02 10.29
N ILE A 99 -37.28 -0.88 10.54
CA ILE A 99 -36.13 -0.73 11.44
C ILE A 99 -36.57 -0.28 12.83
N ASP A 100 -35.85 -0.73 13.85
CA ASP A 100 -36.01 -0.29 15.22
C ASP A 100 -35.17 0.97 15.46
N TRP A 101 -35.70 2.12 15.04
CA TRP A 101 -35.01 3.41 15.07
C TRP A 101 -34.61 3.89 16.46
N ASN A 102 -35.20 3.32 17.53
CA ASN A 102 -34.81 3.61 18.91
C ASN A 102 -33.55 2.84 19.37
N LEU A 103 -33.05 1.92 18.55
CA LEU A 103 -31.89 1.07 18.86
C LEU A 103 -30.73 1.36 17.92
N THR A 104 -30.71 2.55 17.32
CA THR A 104 -29.61 2.97 16.43
C THR A 104 -28.29 3.10 17.19
N TYR A 105 -27.19 2.87 16.50
CA TYR A 105 -25.84 3.11 16.99
C TYR A 105 -24.92 3.53 15.84
N ALA A 106 -23.84 4.21 16.15
CA ALA A 106 -22.78 4.56 15.20
C ALA A 106 -21.47 3.86 15.60
N THR A 107 -20.70 3.42 14.63
CA THR A 107 -19.39 2.77 14.89
C THR A 107 -18.39 3.70 15.57
N ILE A 108 -18.59 5.02 15.45
CA ILE A 108 -17.77 6.06 16.07
C ILE A 108 -18.36 6.63 17.37
N ASP A 109 -19.49 6.12 17.85
CA ASP A 109 -20.03 6.55 19.14
C ASP A 109 -19.16 6.11 20.32
N ASP A 110 -19.32 6.77 21.48
CA ASP A 110 -18.53 6.49 22.69
C ASP A 110 -18.61 5.03 23.16
N ARG A 111 -19.75 4.39 22.95
CA ARG A 111 -19.97 2.99 23.35
C ARG A 111 -19.20 2.07 22.41
N CYS A 112 -19.34 2.24 21.12
CA CYS A 112 -18.65 1.45 20.11
C CYS A 112 -17.14 1.63 20.22
N GLN A 113 -16.64 2.87 20.36
CA GLN A 113 -15.22 3.15 20.57
C GLN A 113 -14.66 2.40 21.80
N ARG A 114 -15.35 2.49 22.95
CA ARG A 114 -14.93 1.79 24.17
C ARG A 114 -14.90 0.26 23.99
N MET A 115 -15.90 -0.28 23.29
CA MET A 115 -15.96 -1.73 23.06
C MET A 115 -14.87 -2.19 22.08
N ALA A 116 -14.63 -1.45 21.00
CA ALA A 116 -13.56 -1.73 20.05
C ALA A 116 -12.18 -1.66 20.70
N GLN A 117 -11.91 -0.63 21.50
CA GLN A 117 -10.64 -0.49 22.23
C GLN A 117 -10.43 -1.63 23.22
N ARG A 118 -11.46 -2.01 23.95
CA ARG A 118 -11.37 -3.17 24.89
C ARG A 118 -11.12 -4.48 24.17
N ALA A 119 -11.76 -4.70 23.02
CA ALA A 119 -11.52 -5.89 22.20
C ALA A 119 -10.09 -5.91 21.66
N PHE A 120 -9.59 -4.76 21.18
CA PHE A 120 -8.21 -4.62 20.72
C PHE A 120 -7.20 -4.91 21.84
N LEU A 121 -7.39 -4.33 23.03
CA LEU A 121 -6.50 -4.58 24.17
C LEU A 121 -6.46 -6.06 24.59
N ARG A 122 -7.58 -6.77 24.49
CA ARG A 122 -7.61 -8.22 24.72
C ARG A 122 -6.81 -9.00 23.67
N ASN A 123 -6.90 -8.60 22.40
CA ASN A 123 -6.09 -9.19 21.33
C ASN A 123 -4.60 -8.92 21.53
N LEU A 124 -4.25 -7.71 22.00
CA LEU A 124 -2.87 -7.34 22.33
C LEU A 124 -2.34 -8.19 23.51
N GLU A 125 -3.14 -8.35 24.58
CA GLU A 125 -2.79 -9.19 25.75
C GLU A 125 -2.54 -10.64 25.36
N ARG A 126 -3.30 -11.18 24.39
CA ARG A 126 -3.13 -12.53 23.86
C ARG A 126 -1.98 -12.66 22.85
N GLY A 127 -1.35 -11.55 22.45
CA GLY A 127 -0.34 -11.54 21.41
C GLY A 127 -0.89 -11.74 19.99
N GLU A 128 -2.21 -11.62 19.81
CA GLU A 128 -2.86 -11.68 18.50
C GLU A 128 -2.74 -10.36 17.74
N ALA A 129 -2.78 -9.22 18.47
CA ALA A 129 -2.44 -7.91 17.93
C ALA A 129 -1.01 -7.53 18.27
N TYR A 130 -0.27 -6.98 17.32
CA TYR A 130 1.12 -6.58 17.52
C TYR A 130 1.49 -5.39 16.63
N GLN A 131 2.57 -4.71 16.97
CA GLN A 131 3.09 -3.57 16.22
C GLN A 131 4.48 -3.86 15.72
N ILE A 132 4.70 -3.63 14.44
CA ILE A 132 6.04 -3.69 13.85
C ILE A 132 6.25 -2.55 12.86
N GLU A 133 7.50 -2.20 12.61
CA GLU A 133 7.90 -1.36 11.51
C GLU A 133 8.16 -2.28 10.31
N ALA A 134 7.36 -2.11 9.27
CA ALA A 134 7.41 -2.96 8.08
C ALA A 134 7.03 -2.18 6.83
N PRO A 135 7.47 -2.65 5.65
CA PRO A 135 6.99 -2.11 4.38
C PRO A 135 5.48 -2.33 4.26
N SER A 136 4.76 -1.26 3.94
CA SER A 136 3.32 -1.23 3.76
C SER A 136 2.97 -0.54 2.45
N LEU A 137 1.96 -1.04 1.75
CA LEU A 137 1.34 -0.31 0.65
C LEU A 137 0.72 0.99 1.19
N TRP A 138 1.03 2.09 0.56
CA TRP A 138 0.80 3.43 1.08
C TRP A 138 0.16 4.34 0.04
N ASP A 139 -0.97 4.93 0.39
CA ASP A 139 -1.58 6.00 -0.40
C ASP A 139 -0.91 7.34 -0.06
N VAL A 140 -0.20 7.90 -1.04
CA VAL A 140 0.55 9.14 -0.89
C VAL A 140 -0.36 10.39 -0.83
N THR A 141 -1.63 10.25 -1.23
CA THR A 141 -2.62 11.34 -1.18
C THR A 141 -3.23 11.43 0.21
N PHE A 142 -3.68 10.31 0.76
CA PHE A 142 -4.28 10.23 2.09
C PHE A 142 -3.24 10.03 3.20
N ARG A 143 -2.00 9.72 2.83
CA ARG A 143 -0.86 9.46 3.75
C ARG A 143 -1.20 8.38 4.77
N THR A 144 -1.70 7.26 4.27
CA THR A 144 -2.12 6.12 5.07
C THR A 144 -1.73 4.81 4.43
N ALA A 145 -1.54 3.78 5.26
CA ALA A 145 -1.40 2.41 4.78
C ALA A 145 -2.74 1.89 4.26
N VAL A 146 -2.68 1.01 3.25
CA VAL A 146 -3.84 0.42 2.59
C VAL A 146 -3.81 -1.08 2.80
N ALA A 147 -4.92 -1.64 3.29
CA ALA A 147 -5.06 -3.07 3.52
C ALA A 147 -5.24 -3.85 2.21
N GLN A 148 -4.87 -5.14 2.22
CA GLN A 148 -4.97 -6.01 1.04
C GLN A 148 -6.39 -6.04 0.45
N ALA A 149 -7.43 -5.99 1.28
CA ALA A 149 -8.83 -6.03 0.84
C ALA A 149 -9.29 -4.77 0.09
N GLU A 150 -8.51 -3.68 0.17
CA GLU A 150 -8.81 -2.39 -0.46
C GLU A 150 -8.00 -2.12 -1.73
N LEU A 151 -7.23 -3.13 -2.18
CA LEU A 151 -6.37 -3.01 -3.35
C LEU A 151 -7.12 -3.29 -4.64
N GLU A 152 -6.79 -2.52 -5.65
CA GLU A 152 -7.24 -2.71 -7.03
C GLU A 152 -6.03 -2.67 -7.99
N ASP A 153 -5.96 -3.64 -8.90
CA ASP A 153 -4.99 -3.62 -9.99
C ASP A 153 -5.58 -2.85 -11.18
N ARG A 154 -4.88 -1.80 -11.61
CA ARG A 154 -5.27 -1.03 -12.79
C ARG A 154 -4.17 -1.10 -13.84
N PRO A 155 -4.50 -1.44 -15.11
CA PRO A 155 -3.52 -1.40 -16.19
C PRO A 155 -3.04 0.04 -16.41
N ARG A 156 -1.73 0.20 -16.51
CA ARG A 156 -1.09 1.50 -16.78
C ARG A 156 0.01 1.34 -17.81
N PRO A 157 0.15 2.35 -18.69
CA PRO A 157 1.29 2.41 -19.57
C PRO A 157 2.57 2.63 -18.75
N GLY A 158 3.61 1.90 -19.07
CA GLY A 158 4.95 1.99 -18.54
C GLY A 158 5.97 1.69 -19.62
N ALA A 159 7.22 1.53 -19.23
CA ALA A 159 8.25 1.09 -20.14
C ALA A 159 9.32 0.28 -19.41
N TYR A 160 9.91 -0.71 -20.07
CA TYR A 160 11.14 -1.31 -19.61
C TYR A 160 12.33 -0.42 -20.02
N HIS A 161 13.21 -0.19 -19.06
CA HIS A 161 14.48 0.49 -19.21
C HIS A 161 15.58 -0.54 -19.01
N GLN A 162 16.51 -0.64 -19.98
CA GLN A 162 17.60 -1.60 -19.94
C GLN A 162 18.83 -0.92 -19.33
N LEU A 163 19.21 -1.34 -18.12
CA LEU A 163 20.30 -0.76 -17.34
C LEU A 163 21.53 -1.68 -17.35
N LEU A 164 22.72 -1.10 -17.33
CA LEU A 164 24.00 -1.81 -17.26
C LEU A 164 24.55 -1.78 -15.85
N PHE A 165 24.55 -2.92 -15.18
CA PHE A 165 25.24 -3.12 -13.90
C PHE A 165 26.67 -3.62 -14.18
N HIS A 166 27.67 -3.11 -13.44
CA HIS A 166 29.07 -3.42 -13.67
C HIS A 166 29.45 -4.71 -12.97
N LEU A 167 29.98 -5.67 -13.74
CA LEU A 167 30.51 -6.91 -13.19
C LEU A 167 31.93 -6.70 -12.63
N PRO A 168 32.35 -7.51 -11.65
CA PRO A 168 33.72 -7.49 -11.16
C PRO A 168 34.73 -7.71 -12.28
N GLU A 169 35.93 -7.15 -12.13
CA GLU A 169 37.01 -7.30 -13.10
C GLU A 169 37.30 -8.79 -13.35
N GLY A 170 37.39 -9.18 -14.63
CA GLY A 170 37.59 -10.56 -15.06
C GLY A 170 36.36 -11.45 -15.10
N THR A 171 35.18 -10.90 -14.72
CA THR A 171 33.88 -11.57 -14.84
C THR A 171 33.12 -11.06 -16.07
N THR A 172 32.43 -11.93 -16.75
CA THR A 172 31.58 -11.59 -17.90
C THR A 172 30.17 -12.12 -17.70
N SER A 173 29.19 -11.47 -18.30
CA SER A 173 27.82 -11.96 -18.43
C SER A 173 27.74 -13.20 -19.36
N HIS A 174 26.60 -13.81 -19.44
CA HIS A 174 26.36 -14.99 -20.26
C HIS A 174 26.63 -14.78 -21.78
N ASP A 175 26.55 -13.53 -22.24
CA ASP A 175 26.86 -13.11 -23.61
C ASP A 175 28.28 -12.53 -23.77
N GLY A 176 29.12 -12.71 -22.75
CA GLY A 176 30.54 -12.30 -22.76
C GLY A 176 30.80 -10.81 -22.56
N GLN A 177 29.80 -10.03 -22.12
CA GLN A 177 29.94 -8.60 -21.88
C GLN A 177 30.47 -8.32 -20.47
N PRO A 178 31.20 -7.19 -20.29
CA PRO A 178 31.71 -6.77 -18.97
C PRO A 178 30.61 -6.21 -18.03
N ASN A 179 29.40 -6.04 -18.55
CA ASN A 179 28.26 -5.53 -17.83
C ASN A 179 27.11 -6.51 -17.85
N LEU A 180 26.26 -6.46 -16.82
CA LEU A 180 25.06 -7.24 -16.71
C LEU A 180 23.84 -6.36 -17.03
N GLN A 181 23.06 -6.74 -18.04
CA GLN A 181 21.88 -5.99 -18.47
C GLN A 181 20.65 -6.39 -17.65
N ILE A 182 19.95 -5.38 -17.10
CA ILE A 182 18.77 -5.52 -16.26
C ILE A 182 17.62 -4.72 -16.84
N ALA A 183 16.46 -5.34 -17.04
CA ALA A 183 15.23 -4.64 -17.43
C ALA A 183 14.43 -4.22 -16.21
N THR A 184 14.10 -2.94 -16.09
CA THR A 184 13.27 -2.41 -15.00
C THR A 184 12.20 -1.43 -15.49
N THR A 185 11.05 -1.43 -14.84
CA THR A 185 10.00 -0.43 -15.06
C THR A 185 10.15 0.79 -14.15
N ARG A 186 11.04 0.71 -13.14
CA ARG A 186 11.23 1.73 -12.11
C ARG A 186 12.71 2.13 -11.97
N PRO A 187 13.32 2.72 -13.01
CA PRO A 187 14.73 3.11 -12.96
C PRO A 187 15.04 4.11 -11.85
N GLU A 188 14.08 4.94 -11.44
CA GLU A 188 14.23 5.90 -10.34
C GLU A 188 14.59 5.25 -9.00
N LEU A 189 14.23 3.97 -8.80
CA LEU A 189 14.52 3.25 -7.57
C LEU A 189 15.96 2.68 -7.52
N LEU A 190 16.79 2.92 -8.51
CA LEU A 190 18.15 2.41 -8.57
C LEU A 190 18.99 2.72 -7.32
N ALA A 191 18.82 3.92 -6.72
CA ALA A 191 19.47 4.27 -5.46
C ALA A 191 19.03 3.41 -4.25
N ALA A 192 17.87 2.75 -4.37
CA ALA A 192 17.33 1.83 -3.35
C ALA A 192 17.68 0.36 -3.64
N CYS A 193 18.44 0.05 -4.68
CA CYS A 193 18.83 -1.30 -5.03
C CYS A 193 19.67 -1.95 -3.94
N VAL A 194 19.28 -3.14 -3.48
CA VAL A 194 19.98 -3.88 -2.40
C VAL A 194 20.49 -5.24 -2.86
N ALA A 195 19.97 -5.79 -3.95
CA ALA A 195 20.42 -7.04 -4.56
C ALA A 195 19.90 -7.17 -6.01
N LEU A 196 20.49 -8.07 -6.76
CA LEU A 196 19.92 -8.64 -7.96
C LEU A 196 19.44 -10.06 -7.68
N VAL A 197 18.34 -10.48 -8.32
CA VAL A 197 17.78 -11.81 -8.14
C VAL A 197 17.42 -12.46 -9.48
N ALA A 198 17.77 -13.73 -9.62
CA ALA A 198 17.39 -14.57 -10.76
C ALA A 198 16.90 -15.94 -10.27
N HIS A 199 16.21 -16.68 -11.15
CA HIS A 199 15.74 -18.01 -10.81
C HIS A 199 16.93 -18.98 -10.61
N PRO A 200 16.90 -19.86 -9.59
CA PRO A 200 18.04 -20.78 -9.33
C PRO A 200 18.38 -21.70 -10.50
N ASP A 201 17.40 -22.06 -11.34
CA ASP A 201 17.59 -22.92 -12.50
C ASP A 201 17.98 -22.15 -13.78
N ASP A 202 18.07 -20.82 -13.73
CA ASP A 202 18.44 -20.01 -14.88
C ASP A 202 19.94 -20.06 -15.11
N GLN A 203 20.36 -20.89 -16.09
CA GLN A 203 21.75 -21.14 -16.43
C GLN A 203 22.54 -19.88 -16.86
N ARG A 204 21.83 -18.82 -17.28
CA ARG A 204 22.46 -17.55 -17.66
C ARG A 204 23.11 -16.86 -16.47
N TYR A 205 22.52 -17.02 -15.27
CA TYR A 205 22.90 -16.28 -14.06
C TYR A 205 23.50 -17.17 -12.97
N GLN A 206 23.39 -18.50 -13.08
CA GLN A 206 24.02 -19.43 -12.13
C GLN A 206 25.49 -19.13 -11.83
N PRO A 207 26.36 -18.80 -12.83
CA PRO A 207 27.76 -18.48 -12.58
C PRO A 207 27.96 -17.19 -11.76
N LEU A 208 26.96 -16.33 -11.67
CA LEU A 208 27.01 -15.04 -10.97
C LEU A 208 26.44 -15.10 -9.55
N PHE A 209 25.78 -16.18 -9.15
CA PHE A 209 25.23 -16.29 -7.80
C PHE A 209 26.34 -16.22 -6.74
N GLY A 210 26.12 -15.34 -5.75
CA GLY A 210 27.08 -15.04 -4.69
C GLY A 210 28.16 -14.03 -5.08
N THR A 211 28.21 -13.57 -6.34
CA THR A 211 29.09 -12.47 -6.73
C THR A 211 28.45 -11.12 -6.37
N THR A 212 29.29 -10.08 -6.38
CA THR A 212 28.85 -8.70 -6.17
C THR A 212 28.94 -7.96 -7.49
N VAL A 213 27.93 -7.15 -7.81
CA VAL A 213 27.90 -6.23 -8.96
C VAL A 213 27.71 -4.80 -8.48
N THR A 214 28.16 -3.84 -9.28
CA THR A 214 28.07 -2.41 -8.93
C THR A 214 26.93 -1.77 -9.71
N THR A 215 26.07 -1.01 -9.01
CA THR A 215 24.94 -0.29 -9.64
C THR A 215 25.43 0.85 -10.52
N PRO A 216 24.78 1.09 -11.68
CA PRO A 216 25.04 2.28 -12.46
C PRO A 216 24.75 3.58 -11.69
N ILE A 217 25.30 4.70 -12.09
CA ILE A 217 25.14 6.05 -11.51
C ILE A 217 25.64 6.14 -10.05
N PHE A 218 25.21 5.23 -9.17
CA PHE A 218 25.48 5.35 -7.73
C PHE A 218 26.68 4.56 -7.23
N GLY A 219 27.23 3.65 -8.04
CA GLY A 219 28.43 2.89 -7.68
C GLY A 219 28.27 2.04 -6.42
N VAL A 220 27.05 1.57 -6.11
CA VAL A 220 26.77 0.78 -4.92
C VAL A 220 26.92 -0.70 -5.23
N ASP A 221 27.70 -1.40 -4.42
CA ASP A 221 27.89 -2.85 -4.54
C ASP A 221 26.67 -3.61 -3.97
N VAL A 222 26.14 -4.54 -4.79
CA VAL A 222 24.99 -5.38 -4.45
C VAL A 222 25.22 -6.83 -4.84
N PRO A 223 24.77 -7.82 -4.03
CA PRO A 223 24.92 -9.24 -4.34
C PRO A 223 23.96 -9.69 -5.46
N VAL A 224 24.39 -10.71 -6.21
CA VAL A 224 23.52 -11.49 -7.12
C VAL A 224 23.07 -12.74 -6.38
N LEU A 225 21.76 -12.92 -6.24
CA LEU A 225 21.13 -13.97 -5.43
C LEU A 225 20.17 -14.82 -6.25
N ALA A 226 19.89 -16.01 -5.76
CA ALA A 226 18.92 -16.92 -6.37
C ALA A 226 17.61 -16.92 -5.58
N HIS A 227 16.46 -16.94 -6.28
CA HIS A 227 15.16 -17.10 -5.65
C HIS A 227 14.11 -17.66 -6.62
N GLU A 228 13.30 -18.63 -6.17
CA GLU A 228 12.31 -19.35 -7.00
C GLU A 228 11.19 -18.44 -7.55
N LEU A 229 10.90 -17.31 -6.92
CA LEU A 229 9.91 -16.35 -7.42
C LEU A 229 10.42 -15.42 -8.53
N ALA A 230 11.72 -15.49 -8.88
CA ALA A 230 12.23 -14.78 -10.04
C ALA A 230 11.76 -15.48 -11.32
N ASP A 231 11.16 -14.71 -12.23
CA ASP A 231 10.60 -15.22 -13.48
C ASP A 231 11.63 -15.10 -14.60
N PRO A 232 12.17 -16.23 -15.13
CA PRO A 232 13.17 -16.22 -16.20
C PRO A 232 12.69 -15.59 -17.52
N GLU A 233 11.36 -15.54 -17.73
CA GLU A 233 10.75 -15.03 -18.96
C GLU A 233 10.39 -13.54 -18.85
N LYS A 234 10.50 -12.94 -17.66
CA LYS A 234 10.16 -11.54 -17.43
C LYS A 234 11.38 -10.62 -17.63
N GLY A 235 11.29 -9.69 -18.57
CA GLY A 235 12.39 -8.76 -18.89
C GLY A 235 13.65 -9.51 -19.33
N THR A 236 14.76 -9.31 -18.61
CA THR A 236 16.02 -10.05 -18.84
C THR A 236 16.11 -11.36 -18.05
N GLY A 237 15.12 -11.72 -17.23
CA GLY A 237 15.13 -12.88 -16.35
C GLY A 237 15.90 -12.66 -15.03
N ILE A 238 16.54 -11.52 -14.89
CA ILE A 238 17.16 -11.06 -13.62
C ILE A 238 16.59 -9.70 -13.26
N ALA A 239 16.20 -9.54 -12.01
CA ALA A 239 15.56 -8.33 -11.51
C ALA A 239 16.41 -7.63 -10.44
N MET A 240 16.38 -6.30 -10.39
CA MET A 240 16.89 -5.55 -9.26
C MET A 240 15.84 -5.52 -8.14
N ILE A 241 16.27 -5.82 -6.92
CA ILE A 241 15.46 -5.67 -5.71
C ILE A 241 15.71 -4.26 -5.16
N CYS A 242 14.69 -3.44 -5.21
CA CYS A 242 14.71 -2.12 -4.60
C CYS A 242 13.80 -2.12 -3.39
N THR A 243 14.22 -1.51 -2.30
CA THR A 243 13.41 -1.50 -1.08
C THR A 243 12.58 -0.20 -0.99
N PHE A 244 11.30 -0.16 -1.50
CA PHE A 244 10.58 -1.30 -2.09
C PHE A 244 9.92 -0.85 -3.39
N GLY A 245 10.09 -1.61 -4.48
CA GLY A 245 9.50 -1.31 -5.78
C GLY A 245 8.10 -1.89 -5.95
N ASP A 246 7.92 -3.14 -5.54
CA ASP A 246 6.64 -3.84 -5.56
C ASP A 246 6.50 -4.84 -4.39
N THR A 247 5.39 -5.58 -4.36
CA THR A 247 5.12 -6.56 -3.30
C THR A 247 6.05 -7.76 -3.35
N THR A 248 6.61 -8.10 -4.51
CA THR A 248 7.57 -9.20 -4.66
C THR A 248 8.91 -8.81 -4.04
N ASP A 249 9.33 -7.55 -4.18
CA ASP A 249 10.52 -7.02 -3.52
C ASP A 249 10.44 -7.17 -1.99
N VAL A 250 9.24 -7.03 -1.41
CA VAL A 250 9.02 -7.21 0.04
C VAL A 250 9.21 -8.68 0.45
N ILE A 251 8.78 -9.64 -0.39
CA ILE A 251 8.99 -11.07 -0.14
C ILE A 251 10.49 -11.37 -0.20
N TRP A 252 11.17 -11.01 -1.28
CA TRP A 252 12.60 -11.22 -1.45
C TRP A 252 13.42 -10.56 -0.32
N TRP A 253 13.09 -9.32 0.02
CA TRP A 253 13.75 -8.63 1.13
C TRP A 253 13.68 -9.43 2.44
N ARG A 254 12.52 -9.99 2.74
CA ARG A 254 12.30 -10.76 3.98
C ARG A 254 13.00 -12.11 3.94
N GLU A 255 12.82 -12.88 2.86
CA GLU A 255 13.33 -14.24 2.74
C GLU A 255 14.85 -14.28 2.58
N LEU A 256 15.41 -13.31 1.88
CA LEU A 256 16.86 -13.16 1.69
C LEU A 256 17.53 -12.30 2.77
N ASN A 257 16.77 -11.81 3.76
CA ASN A 257 17.26 -10.98 4.88
C ASN A 257 18.08 -9.76 4.41
N LEU A 258 17.56 -9.02 3.43
CA LEU A 258 18.24 -7.89 2.80
C LEU A 258 18.14 -6.61 3.66
N PRO A 259 19.09 -5.65 3.52
CA PRO A 259 18.97 -4.35 4.18
C PRO A 259 17.82 -3.51 3.63
N VAL A 260 17.41 -2.48 4.36
CA VAL A 260 16.41 -1.49 3.88
C VAL A 260 17.13 -0.23 3.40
N ARG A 261 16.88 0.18 2.17
CA ARG A 261 17.32 1.45 1.58
C ARG A 261 16.09 2.22 1.08
N ALA A 262 15.35 2.84 2.00
CA ALA A 262 14.17 3.62 1.62
C ALA A 262 14.60 4.93 0.94
N VAL A 263 13.96 5.27 -0.18
CA VAL A 263 14.17 6.53 -0.92
C VAL A 263 12.89 7.34 -1.10
N ILE A 264 11.72 6.75 -0.83
CA ILE A 264 10.42 7.40 -0.99
C ILE A 264 9.84 7.73 0.40
N ASN A 265 9.45 8.99 0.58
CA ASN A 265 8.79 9.50 1.77
C ASN A 265 7.26 9.24 1.70
N ARG A 266 6.58 9.43 2.84
CA ARG A 266 5.11 9.26 2.99
C ARG A 266 4.27 10.21 2.13
N ASP A 267 4.84 11.25 1.56
CA ASP A 267 4.18 12.17 0.61
C ASP A 267 4.43 11.79 -0.86
N GLY A 268 5.09 10.65 -1.12
CA GLY A 268 5.42 10.17 -2.46
C GLY A 268 6.55 10.94 -3.14
N ARG A 269 7.41 11.58 -2.34
CA ARG A 269 8.60 12.27 -2.83
C ARG A 269 9.86 11.55 -2.40
N PHE A 270 10.92 11.73 -3.17
CA PHE A 270 12.23 11.25 -2.79
C PHE A 270 12.70 11.94 -1.50
N LEU A 271 13.32 11.16 -0.62
CA LEU A 271 13.97 11.68 0.58
C LEU A 271 15.06 12.69 0.20
N THR A 272 15.30 13.68 1.06
CA THR A 272 16.32 14.70 0.83
C THR A 272 17.73 14.17 1.02
N ASP A 273 17.89 13.23 1.94
CA ASP A 273 19.18 12.61 2.27
C ASP A 273 19.36 11.33 1.45
N PRO A 274 20.56 11.07 0.90
CA PRO A 274 20.84 9.85 0.17
C PRO A 274 20.75 8.63 1.10
N PRO A 275 20.32 7.45 0.57
CA PRO A 275 20.30 6.24 1.35
C PRO A 275 21.72 5.73 1.65
N GLN A 276 21.84 4.87 2.65
CA GLN A 276 23.11 4.22 3.01
C GLN A 276 23.70 3.47 1.79
N GLY A 277 25.01 3.65 1.56
CA GLY A 277 25.75 3.08 0.43
C GLY A 277 25.97 4.06 -0.71
N VAL A 278 25.22 5.17 -0.80
CA VAL A 278 25.46 6.28 -1.75
C VAL A 278 26.47 7.24 -1.11
N GLU A 279 27.78 6.94 -1.25
CA GLU A 279 28.84 7.60 -0.44
C GLU A 279 29.80 8.45 -1.28
N SER A 280 30.03 8.13 -2.56
CA SER A 280 30.90 8.93 -3.42
C SER A 280 30.33 10.33 -3.67
N ALA A 281 31.18 11.32 -3.91
CA ALA A 281 30.75 12.68 -4.19
C ALA A 281 29.86 12.74 -5.45
N GLU A 282 30.22 11.99 -6.48
CA GLU A 282 29.48 11.89 -7.73
C GLU A 282 28.09 11.25 -7.52
N ALA A 283 28.01 10.18 -6.73
CA ALA A 283 26.75 9.51 -6.39
C ALA A 283 25.84 10.40 -5.54
N GLN A 284 26.39 11.18 -4.60
CA GLN A 284 25.62 12.14 -3.80
C GLN A 284 25.11 13.31 -4.64
N GLU A 285 25.91 13.81 -5.59
CA GLU A 285 25.47 14.84 -6.54
C GLU A 285 24.33 14.30 -7.44
N ALA A 286 24.47 13.08 -7.95
CA ALA A 286 23.42 12.41 -8.72
C ALA A 286 22.14 12.25 -7.90
N TYR A 287 22.21 11.82 -6.62
CA TYR A 287 21.06 11.70 -5.76
C TYR A 287 20.40 13.06 -5.45
N ALA A 288 21.18 14.12 -5.26
CA ALA A 288 20.66 15.47 -5.04
C ALA A 288 19.73 15.96 -6.18
N ARG A 289 19.94 15.46 -7.39
CA ARG A 289 19.05 15.73 -8.54
C ARG A 289 17.67 15.06 -8.38
N LEU A 290 17.55 14.00 -7.59
CA LEU A 290 16.29 13.28 -7.33
C LEU A 290 15.59 13.80 -6.06
N ALA A 291 16.35 14.29 -5.09
CA ALA A 291 15.89 14.71 -3.77
C ALA A 291 14.67 15.67 -3.85
N GLY A 292 13.62 15.36 -3.08
CA GLY A 292 12.37 16.15 -3.03
C GLY A 292 11.46 16.07 -4.28
N LYS A 293 11.90 15.41 -5.36
CA LYS A 293 11.08 15.20 -6.56
C LYS A 293 10.01 14.14 -6.32
N THR A 294 8.88 14.25 -7.03
CA THR A 294 7.90 13.15 -7.10
C THR A 294 8.52 11.96 -7.83
N VAL A 295 8.02 10.75 -7.58
CA VAL A 295 8.45 9.53 -8.27
C VAL A 295 8.48 9.72 -9.80
N PHE A 296 7.42 10.29 -10.38
CA PHE A 296 7.35 10.55 -11.82
C PHE A 296 8.44 11.50 -12.31
N SER A 297 8.73 12.59 -11.58
CA SER A 297 9.77 13.55 -11.97
C SER A 297 11.17 12.96 -11.76
N ALA A 298 11.34 12.14 -10.72
CA ALA A 298 12.59 11.44 -10.45
C ALA A 298 12.90 10.38 -11.51
N GLN A 299 11.87 9.67 -12.02
CA GLN A 299 12.04 8.71 -13.12
C GLN A 299 12.60 9.38 -14.37
N LYS A 300 12.03 10.51 -14.79
CA LYS A 300 12.56 11.27 -15.94
C LYS A 300 14.00 11.68 -15.74
N GLU A 301 14.31 12.23 -14.58
CA GLU A 301 15.68 12.66 -14.23
C GLU A 301 16.66 11.49 -14.26
N MET A 302 16.26 10.34 -13.70
CA MET A 302 17.09 9.13 -13.70
C MET A 302 17.37 8.63 -15.13
N VAL A 303 16.35 8.60 -15.98
CA VAL A 303 16.52 8.21 -17.38
C VAL A 303 17.51 9.15 -18.10
N GLU A 304 17.41 10.46 -17.87
CA GLU A 304 18.35 11.44 -18.43
C GLU A 304 19.79 11.19 -17.93
N MET A 305 19.99 10.89 -16.65
CA MET A 305 21.29 10.54 -16.09
C MET A 305 21.87 9.25 -16.68
N LEU A 306 21.06 8.22 -16.83
CA LEU A 306 21.47 6.91 -17.38
C LEU A 306 21.82 7.01 -18.87
N ILE A 307 21.13 7.84 -19.63
CA ILE A 307 21.48 8.14 -21.04
C ILE A 307 22.81 8.89 -21.11
N ALA A 308 22.97 9.91 -20.26
CA ALA A 308 24.17 10.75 -20.28
C ALA A 308 25.44 10.00 -19.85
N SER A 309 25.31 9.02 -18.91
CA SER A 309 26.44 8.16 -18.50
C SER A 309 26.73 7.03 -19.48
N GLY A 310 25.81 6.72 -20.42
CA GLY A 310 25.91 5.57 -21.30
C GLY A 310 25.56 4.24 -20.64
N GLU A 311 24.93 4.27 -19.48
CA GLU A 311 24.55 3.08 -18.69
C GLU A 311 23.09 2.63 -18.95
N MET A 312 22.43 3.22 -19.95
CA MET A 312 21.15 2.74 -20.50
C MET A 312 21.33 2.25 -21.93
N VAL A 313 20.79 1.07 -22.24
CA VAL A 313 20.87 0.45 -23.57
C VAL A 313 19.57 0.68 -24.33
N GLY A 314 19.65 1.23 -25.52
CA GLY A 314 18.50 1.43 -26.41
C GLY A 314 17.47 2.44 -25.88
N GLU A 315 16.31 2.44 -26.53
CA GLU A 315 15.16 3.26 -26.12
C GLU A 315 14.27 2.48 -25.12
N PRO A 316 13.55 3.16 -24.22
CA PRO A 316 12.59 2.51 -23.34
C PRO A 316 11.53 1.73 -24.13
N GLU A 317 11.33 0.46 -23.81
CA GLU A 317 10.36 -0.42 -24.47
C GLU A 317 8.97 -0.25 -23.83
N PRO A 318 7.97 0.28 -24.56
CA PRO A 318 6.64 0.51 -24.01
C PRO A 318 5.96 -0.81 -23.62
N ILE A 319 5.35 -0.81 -22.44
CA ILE A 319 4.54 -1.93 -21.92
C ILE A 319 3.26 -1.42 -21.27
N GLU A 320 2.31 -2.33 -21.08
CA GLU A 320 1.19 -2.14 -20.17
C GLU A 320 1.30 -3.17 -19.05
N HIS A 321 1.22 -2.74 -17.80
CA HIS A 321 1.33 -3.62 -16.65
C HIS A 321 0.35 -3.21 -15.53
N PRO A 322 -0.08 -4.16 -14.69
CA PRO A 322 -0.95 -3.86 -13.56
C PRO A 322 -0.16 -3.07 -12.49
N VAL A 323 -0.77 -1.99 -12.01
CA VAL A 323 -0.25 -1.16 -10.94
C VAL A 323 -1.26 -1.13 -9.80
N LYS A 324 -0.78 -1.25 -8.56
CA LYS A 324 -1.62 -1.25 -7.35
C LYS A 324 -2.16 0.14 -7.05
N PHE A 325 -3.46 0.20 -6.83
CA PHE A 325 -4.19 1.39 -6.37
C PHE A 325 -4.99 1.06 -5.12
N PHE A 326 -5.25 2.05 -4.31
CA PHE A 326 -6.40 2.00 -3.41
C PHE A 326 -7.68 2.04 -4.26
N GLU A 327 -8.70 1.23 -3.96
CA GLU A 327 -9.91 1.10 -4.79
C GLU A 327 -10.59 2.45 -5.13
N LYS A 328 -10.51 3.42 -4.21
CA LYS A 328 -11.03 4.79 -4.35
C LYS A 328 -9.93 5.84 -4.55
N GLY A 329 -8.69 5.42 -4.76
CA GLY A 329 -7.54 6.29 -4.99
C GLY A 329 -7.34 6.65 -6.45
N ASP A 330 -6.73 7.81 -6.71
CA ASP A 330 -6.46 8.30 -8.06
C ASP A 330 -4.98 8.18 -8.44
N LYS A 331 -4.12 7.83 -7.47
CA LYS A 331 -2.67 7.65 -7.66
C LYS A 331 -2.24 6.23 -7.37
N PRO A 332 -1.18 5.77 -8.03
CA PRO A 332 -0.52 4.52 -7.65
C PRO A 332 -0.10 4.54 -6.18
N LEU A 333 -0.19 3.36 -5.56
CA LEU A 333 0.36 3.16 -4.23
C LEU A 333 1.89 3.06 -4.31
N GLU A 334 2.55 3.61 -3.31
CA GLU A 334 3.97 3.38 -3.06
C GLU A 334 4.14 2.39 -1.90
N ILE A 335 5.33 1.83 -1.73
CA ILE A 335 5.66 1.03 -0.56
C ILE A 335 6.59 1.86 0.31
N VAL A 336 6.14 2.14 1.54
CA VAL A 336 6.93 2.89 2.53
C VAL A 336 7.05 2.09 3.80
N THR A 337 8.18 2.23 4.48
CA THR A 337 8.37 1.67 5.82
C THR A 337 7.61 2.51 6.82
N SER A 338 6.70 1.88 7.54
CA SER A 338 5.91 2.54 8.58
C SER A 338 5.63 1.59 9.74
N ARG A 339 5.51 2.16 10.95
CA ARG A 339 5.11 1.40 12.13
C ARG A 339 3.61 1.27 12.13
N GLN A 340 3.10 0.02 11.98
CA GLN A 340 1.70 -0.29 11.86
C GLN A 340 1.28 -1.38 12.86
N TRP A 341 -0.01 -1.42 13.15
CA TRP A 341 -0.63 -2.50 13.90
C TRP A 341 -1.07 -3.61 12.97
N TYR A 342 -0.85 -4.84 13.41
CA TYR A 342 -1.28 -6.05 12.71
C TYR A 342 -2.06 -6.95 13.64
N ILE A 343 -3.04 -7.66 13.07
CA ILE A 343 -3.78 -8.71 13.76
C ILE A 343 -3.55 -10.03 13.01
N ARG A 344 -3.19 -11.08 13.72
CA ARG A 344 -3.00 -12.41 13.14
C ARG A 344 -4.31 -12.92 12.56
N ASN A 345 -4.27 -13.30 11.30
CA ASN A 345 -5.46 -13.79 10.57
C ASN A 345 -5.23 -15.09 9.81
N GLY A 346 -4.06 -15.75 10.00
CA GLY A 346 -3.67 -16.95 9.25
C GLY A 346 -2.90 -16.66 7.95
N GLY A 347 -2.63 -15.40 7.62
CA GLY A 347 -1.83 -15.05 6.44
C GLY A 347 -0.36 -15.44 6.57
N ARG A 348 0.17 -15.44 7.80
CA ARG A 348 1.53 -15.88 8.15
C ARG A 348 1.55 -17.17 8.98
N ASP A 349 0.53 -17.38 9.78
CA ASP A 349 0.40 -18.53 10.67
C ASP A 349 -0.34 -19.66 9.94
N THR A 350 0.41 -20.62 9.43
CA THR A 350 -0.12 -21.77 8.68
C THR A 350 -1.02 -22.67 9.54
N ASP A 351 -0.74 -22.77 10.86
CA ASP A 351 -1.55 -23.58 11.76
C ASP A 351 -2.91 -22.92 11.99
N LEU A 352 -2.94 -21.59 12.17
CA LEU A 352 -4.18 -20.83 12.25
C LEU A 352 -4.96 -20.93 10.93
N ARG A 353 -4.30 -20.79 9.79
CA ARG A 353 -4.92 -20.96 8.47
C ARG A 353 -5.59 -22.31 8.33
N GLN A 354 -4.90 -23.40 8.68
CA GLN A 354 -5.47 -24.74 8.61
C GLN A 354 -6.66 -24.92 9.56
N LYS A 355 -6.59 -24.33 10.75
CA LYS A 355 -7.74 -24.33 11.69
C LYS A 355 -8.96 -23.59 11.13
N LEU A 356 -8.74 -22.46 10.43
CA LEU A 356 -9.81 -21.72 9.76
C LEU A 356 -10.46 -22.55 8.66
N VAL A 357 -9.66 -23.21 7.80
CA VAL A 357 -10.17 -24.10 6.73
C VAL A 357 -10.98 -25.23 7.35
N ASN A 358 -10.44 -25.96 8.32
CA ASN A 358 -11.13 -27.05 9.00
C ASN A 358 -12.44 -26.60 9.67
N ARG A 359 -12.46 -25.38 10.23
CA ARG A 359 -13.68 -24.82 10.82
C ARG A 359 -14.73 -24.51 9.77
N GLY A 360 -14.33 -24.16 8.56
CA GLY A 360 -15.22 -23.99 7.41
C GLY A 360 -15.96 -25.27 7.03
N ASP A 361 -15.35 -26.46 7.27
CA ASP A 361 -15.98 -27.77 6.99
C ASP A 361 -17.11 -28.10 7.98
N GLU A 362 -17.10 -27.50 9.16
CA GLU A 362 -18.15 -27.67 10.18
C GLU A 362 -19.36 -26.77 9.99
N VAL A 363 -19.28 -25.80 9.07
CA VAL A 363 -20.35 -24.83 8.77
C VAL A 363 -21.30 -25.35 7.70
N THR A 364 -22.59 -25.21 7.91
CA THR A 364 -23.58 -25.49 6.87
C THR A 364 -23.72 -24.32 5.91
N TRP A 365 -23.26 -24.49 4.66
CA TRP A 365 -23.23 -23.46 3.66
C TRP A 365 -24.52 -23.41 2.82
N HIS A 366 -25.08 -22.21 2.65
CA HIS A 366 -26.26 -21.96 1.79
C HIS A 366 -26.02 -20.78 0.83
N PRO A 367 -25.93 -21.02 -0.49
CA PRO A 367 -25.80 -22.33 -1.18
C PRO A 367 -24.44 -22.98 -0.91
N ALA A 368 -24.34 -24.30 -1.12
CA ALA A 368 -23.17 -25.10 -0.78
C ALA A 368 -21.84 -24.55 -1.39
N TYR A 369 -21.87 -23.97 -2.59
CA TYR A 369 -20.68 -23.43 -3.26
C TYR A 369 -20.03 -22.25 -2.50
N MET A 370 -20.69 -21.65 -1.53
CA MET A 370 -20.10 -20.58 -0.71
C MET A 370 -18.93 -21.07 0.13
N GLN A 371 -18.86 -22.38 0.44
CA GLN A 371 -17.67 -22.97 1.08
C GLN A 371 -16.41 -22.76 0.24
N THR A 372 -16.49 -22.96 -1.08
CA THR A 372 -15.33 -22.73 -1.97
C THR A 372 -14.86 -21.27 -1.91
N ARG A 373 -15.79 -20.31 -1.84
CA ARG A 373 -15.42 -18.89 -1.69
C ARG A 373 -14.71 -18.61 -0.36
N TYR A 374 -15.20 -19.21 0.72
CA TYR A 374 -14.56 -19.10 2.03
C TYR A 374 -13.16 -19.68 2.01
N THR A 375 -13.00 -20.91 1.50
CA THR A 375 -11.69 -21.58 1.42
C THR A 375 -10.71 -20.77 0.57
N ASN A 376 -11.13 -20.33 -0.62
CA ASN A 376 -10.28 -19.51 -1.49
C ASN A 376 -9.89 -18.17 -0.83
N TRP A 377 -10.76 -17.58 -0.02
CA TRP A 377 -10.43 -16.38 0.74
C TRP A 377 -9.34 -16.66 1.79
N VAL A 378 -9.50 -17.74 2.57
CA VAL A 378 -8.54 -18.13 3.61
C VAL A 378 -7.18 -18.49 3.00
N ASP A 379 -7.19 -19.27 1.91
CA ASP A 379 -5.97 -19.69 1.20
C ASP A 379 -5.26 -18.51 0.51
N GLY A 380 -6.02 -17.51 0.09
CA GLY A 380 -5.51 -16.27 -0.51
C GLY A 380 -4.89 -15.27 0.46
N LEU A 381 -4.94 -15.51 1.77
CA LEU A 381 -4.30 -14.65 2.76
C LEU A 381 -2.78 -14.78 2.68
N ASN A 382 -2.08 -13.69 2.40
CA ASN A 382 -0.61 -13.66 2.23
C ASN A 382 0.10 -12.84 3.32
N GLY A 383 -0.62 -12.26 4.26
CA GLY A 383 -0.10 -11.47 5.36
C GLY A 383 -1.12 -11.32 6.48
N ASP A 384 -0.69 -10.86 7.65
CA ASP A 384 -1.58 -10.53 8.74
C ASP A 384 -2.37 -9.25 8.44
N TRP A 385 -3.51 -9.09 9.06
CA TRP A 385 -4.40 -7.97 8.80
C TRP A 385 -3.80 -6.67 9.37
N LEU A 386 -3.56 -5.72 8.46
CA LEU A 386 -3.09 -4.37 8.74
C LEU A 386 -4.24 -3.49 9.21
#